data_c3e673c405b5ac3af382d0bfa463b85f
#
_entry.id   c3e673c405b5ac3af382d0bfa463b85f
#
_cell.length_a   1.000
_cell.length_b   1.000
_cell.length_c   1.000
_cell.angle_alpha   90.00
_cell.angle_beta   90.00
_cell.angle_gamma   90.00
#
_symmetry.space_group_name_H-M   'P 1'
#
loop_
_entity.id
_entity.type
_entity.pdbx_description
1 polymer ?
#
loop_
_entity_poly.entity_id
_entity_poly.type
_entity_poly.pdbx_seq_one_letter_code
_entity_poly.pdbx_strand_id
1 'polypeptide(L)'
;MKALEPNKRYTIAVALLAVQSAKALDDLAEMFIKRMSSVHRKGKEALELYRSKNIQTTDKLVVTLRDMILAYKKDGSIEERFAAIQSVIEEKSDELLSHCEAHAAHTGNNYYSFLWKYYKSHRVTLFSLLKNVTLHSTNQDLSLEESLTFLLANENVRKDLLDSVKIENKGKSTENKIKLLDISWISDDWWKLITGYTNRNIYPDKIDRRYFEICVFTQILWDLKSGDLYVDGSDKFSDYRNQLISWEEYDENKALYGRQAGIPVDSNGFIEHVKNWLNDAIINTDNSFTSNQYLRIEKGIPTLGKFEKKKYPEQLKLIESLISERLKPINILDVITDTEYWLNWTKYFSSISGHDAKIENPIERYLITSFCYGCNLGPTQTSHSLEGINR
;
A
#
# COMPACT_ATOMS: atom_id res chain seq x y z
N MET A 1 1.24 -27.18 31.32
CA MET A 1 2.03 -28.21 30.59
C MET A 1 2.60 -29.34 31.47
N LYS A 2 3.22 -29.04 32.63
CA LYS A 2 3.84 -30.09 33.47
C LYS A 2 2.88 -31.18 33.97
N ALA A 3 1.59 -30.88 34.10
CA ALA A 3 0.55 -31.81 34.59
C ALA A 3 -0.10 -32.67 33.50
N LEU A 4 0.29 -32.51 32.23
CA LEU A 4 -0.25 -33.26 31.10
C LEU A 4 0.58 -34.53 30.84
N GLU A 5 -0.07 -35.59 30.36
CA GLU A 5 0.60 -36.78 29.86
C GLU A 5 1.64 -36.41 28.77
N PRO A 6 2.78 -37.11 28.71
CA PRO A 6 3.87 -36.77 27.81
C PRO A 6 3.43 -36.53 26.35
N ASN A 7 2.62 -37.43 25.78
CA ASN A 7 2.18 -37.32 24.39
C ASN A 7 1.35 -36.09 24.13
N LYS A 8 0.38 -35.79 25.01
CA LYS A 8 -0.45 -34.56 24.92
C LYS A 8 0.41 -33.30 25.07
N ARG A 9 1.39 -33.33 25.98
CA ARG A 9 2.32 -32.23 26.17
C ARG A 9 3.17 -31.95 24.95
N TYR A 10 3.71 -33.01 24.31
CA TYR A 10 4.50 -32.83 23.07
C TYR A 10 3.65 -32.32 21.91
N THR A 11 2.43 -32.87 21.73
CA THR A 11 1.51 -32.38 20.68
C THR A 11 1.19 -30.91 20.85
N ILE A 12 0.85 -30.47 22.07
CA ILE A 12 0.57 -29.06 22.36
C ILE A 12 1.83 -28.20 22.17
N ALA A 13 3.01 -28.68 22.55
CA ALA A 13 4.25 -27.95 22.35
C ALA A 13 4.57 -27.73 20.86
N VAL A 14 4.41 -28.77 20.04
CA VAL A 14 4.61 -28.67 18.57
C VAL A 14 3.60 -27.71 17.94
N ALA A 15 2.31 -27.83 18.29
CA ALA A 15 1.28 -26.93 17.81
C ALA A 15 1.55 -25.47 18.21
N LEU A 16 1.96 -25.24 19.46
CA LEU A 16 2.33 -23.89 19.94
C LEU A 16 3.52 -23.34 19.16
N LEU A 17 4.57 -24.14 18.95
CA LEU A 17 5.75 -23.71 18.19
C LEU A 17 5.39 -23.38 16.74
N ALA A 18 4.55 -24.18 16.09
CA ALA A 18 4.09 -23.92 14.72
C ALA A 18 3.33 -22.59 14.63
N VAL A 19 2.35 -22.36 15.54
CA VAL A 19 1.58 -21.10 15.57
C VAL A 19 2.47 -19.91 15.88
N GLN A 20 3.40 -20.03 16.82
CA GLN A 20 4.30 -18.92 17.16
C GLN A 20 5.31 -18.62 16.05
N SER A 21 5.75 -19.65 15.31
CA SER A 21 6.61 -19.47 14.14
C SER A 21 5.88 -18.71 13.03
N ALA A 22 4.66 -19.11 12.71
CA ALA A 22 3.85 -18.41 11.71
C ALA A 22 3.60 -16.94 12.09
N LYS A 23 3.22 -16.68 13.36
CA LYS A 23 3.06 -15.31 13.85
C LYS A 23 4.34 -14.47 13.80
N ALA A 24 5.49 -15.08 14.11
CA ALA A 24 6.76 -14.36 14.01
C ALA A 24 7.07 -13.95 12.57
N LEU A 25 6.76 -14.80 11.59
CA LEU A 25 6.92 -14.50 10.17
C LEU A 25 5.95 -13.39 9.73
N ASP A 26 4.70 -13.43 10.20
CA ASP A 26 3.72 -12.36 10.00
C ASP A 26 4.23 -11.02 10.53
N ASP A 27 4.77 -11.01 11.75
CA ASP A 27 5.32 -9.81 12.38
C ASP A 27 6.51 -9.25 11.59
N LEU A 28 7.42 -10.10 11.08
CA LEU A 28 8.55 -9.68 10.26
C LEU A 28 8.08 -9.03 8.95
N ALA A 29 7.11 -9.64 8.27
CA ALA A 29 6.52 -9.10 7.05
C ALA A 29 5.81 -7.76 7.32
N GLU A 30 5.01 -7.68 8.39
CA GLU A 30 4.37 -6.42 8.78
C GLU A 30 5.37 -5.32 9.14
N MET A 31 6.43 -5.65 9.85
CA MET A 31 7.48 -4.69 10.18
C MET A 31 8.15 -4.15 8.92
N PHE A 32 8.41 -5.02 7.93
CA PHE A 32 8.94 -4.61 6.63
C PHE A 32 7.96 -3.66 5.92
N ILE A 33 6.69 -4.06 5.79
CA ILE A 33 5.62 -3.27 5.17
C ILE A 33 5.48 -1.89 5.84
N LYS A 34 5.42 -1.84 7.16
CA LYS A 34 5.27 -0.59 7.93
C LYS A 34 6.46 0.35 7.71
N ARG A 35 7.69 -0.19 7.69
CA ARG A 35 8.91 0.61 7.48
C ARG A 35 8.98 1.16 6.06
N MET A 36 8.77 0.32 5.04
CA MET A 36 8.77 0.77 3.65
C MET A 36 7.63 1.76 3.36
N SER A 37 6.42 1.52 3.88
CA SER A 37 5.31 2.47 3.78
C SER A 37 5.64 3.82 4.41
N SER A 38 6.37 3.85 5.54
CA SER A 38 6.83 5.09 6.16
C SER A 38 7.86 5.82 5.29
N VAL A 39 8.77 5.10 4.64
CA VAL A 39 9.74 5.68 3.68
C VAL A 39 8.99 6.36 2.53
N HIS A 40 8.01 5.69 1.93
CA HIS A 40 7.20 6.24 0.84
C HIS A 40 6.38 7.46 1.27
N ARG A 41 5.74 7.40 2.44
CA ARG A 41 5.00 8.55 2.98
C ARG A 41 5.90 9.77 3.13
N LYS A 42 7.07 9.62 3.74
CA LYS A 42 8.05 10.71 3.90
C LYS A 42 8.59 11.23 2.56
N GLY A 43 8.74 10.35 1.57
CA GLY A 43 9.13 10.74 0.22
C GLY A 43 8.08 11.62 -0.46
N LYS A 44 6.80 11.27 -0.33
CA LYS A 44 5.66 12.09 -0.83
C LYS A 44 5.59 13.44 -0.12
N GLU A 45 5.69 13.46 1.21
CA GLU A 45 5.75 14.70 1.99
C GLU A 45 6.91 15.61 1.56
N ALA A 46 8.07 15.02 1.24
CA ALA A 46 9.22 15.77 0.75
C ALA A 46 9.00 16.37 -0.65
N LEU A 47 8.30 15.67 -1.54
CA LEU A 47 7.90 16.22 -2.84
C LEU A 47 6.93 17.39 -2.68
N GLU A 48 5.93 17.27 -1.80
CA GLU A 48 4.99 18.36 -1.52
C GLU A 48 5.69 19.59 -0.96
N LEU A 49 6.62 19.37 -0.02
CA LEU A 49 7.44 20.46 0.53
C LEU A 49 8.34 21.11 -0.55
N TYR A 50 8.92 20.31 -1.43
CA TYR A 50 9.71 20.79 -2.56
C TYR A 50 8.85 21.67 -3.47
N ARG A 51 7.66 21.20 -3.85
CA ARG A 51 6.71 21.94 -4.69
C ARG A 51 6.27 23.24 -4.02
N SER A 52 5.92 23.21 -2.73
CA SER A 52 5.54 24.40 -1.98
C SER A 52 6.66 25.46 -1.94
N LYS A 53 7.91 25.03 -1.78
CA LYS A 53 9.06 25.95 -1.79
C LYS A 53 9.33 26.54 -3.16
N ASN A 54 9.04 25.83 -4.23
CA ASN A 54 9.32 26.24 -5.60
C ASN A 54 8.09 26.83 -6.33
N ILE A 55 6.98 27.08 -5.62
CA ILE A 55 5.75 27.59 -6.22
C ILE A 55 5.98 28.92 -6.95
N GLN A 56 6.74 29.84 -6.35
CA GLN A 56 7.06 31.12 -6.94
C GLN A 56 7.88 30.98 -8.24
N THR A 57 8.78 30.01 -8.30
CA THR A 57 9.56 29.71 -9.51
C THR A 57 8.65 29.15 -10.60
N THR A 58 7.71 28.26 -10.23
CA THR A 58 6.73 27.71 -11.17
C THR A 58 5.81 28.81 -11.70
N ASP A 59 5.33 29.71 -10.82
CA ASP A 59 4.52 30.87 -11.23
C ASP A 59 5.26 31.76 -12.23
N LYS A 60 6.54 32.04 -11.99
CA LYS A 60 7.40 32.77 -12.93
C LYS A 60 7.51 32.09 -14.30
N LEU A 61 7.69 30.75 -14.32
CA LEU A 61 7.73 29.99 -15.58
C LEU A 61 6.41 30.10 -16.34
N VAL A 62 5.28 30.01 -15.66
CA VAL A 62 3.93 30.16 -16.27
C VAL A 62 3.74 31.55 -16.84
N VAL A 63 4.15 32.59 -16.08
CA VAL A 63 4.10 33.98 -16.55
C VAL A 63 4.99 34.18 -17.78
N THR A 64 6.23 33.69 -17.74
CA THR A 64 7.16 33.77 -18.88
C THR A 64 6.59 33.05 -20.12
N LEU A 65 6.01 31.85 -19.95
CA LEU A 65 5.35 31.12 -21.04
C LEU A 65 4.19 31.93 -21.63
N ARG A 66 3.37 32.54 -20.78
CA ARG A 66 2.28 33.45 -21.21
C ARG A 66 2.83 34.59 -22.05
N ASP A 67 3.91 35.22 -21.59
CA ASP A 67 4.50 36.39 -22.27
C ASP A 67 5.12 35.99 -23.61
N MET A 68 5.73 34.82 -23.70
CA MET A 68 6.18 34.23 -24.96
C MET A 68 5.04 33.98 -25.95
N ILE A 69 3.92 33.42 -25.46
CA ILE A 69 2.73 33.19 -26.31
C ILE A 69 2.12 34.51 -26.77
N LEU A 70 2.07 35.54 -25.93
CA LEU A 70 1.62 36.86 -26.31
C LEU A 70 2.54 37.51 -27.35
N ALA A 71 3.86 37.38 -27.20
CA ALA A 71 4.83 37.84 -28.18
C ALA A 71 4.66 37.15 -29.54
N TYR A 72 4.43 35.82 -29.51
CA TYR A 72 4.15 35.03 -30.75
C TYR A 72 2.86 35.46 -31.45
N LYS A 73 1.81 35.81 -30.68
CA LYS A 73 0.50 36.25 -31.23
C LYS A 73 0.44 37.71 -31.63
N LYS A 74 1.50 38.47 -31.42
CA LYS A 74 1.55 39.87 -31.79
C LYS A 74 1.43 40.04 -33.31
N ASP A 75 0.70 41.08 -33.76
CA ASP A 75 0.61 41.45 -35.19
C ASP A 75 1.97 41.94 -35.65
N GLY A 76 2.42 41.46 -36.82
CA GLY A 76 3.69 41.85 -37.41
C GLY A 76 4.35 40.75 -38.24
N SER A 77 5.56 41.03 -38.77
CA SER A 77 6.34 40.04 -39.50
C SER A 77 6.85 38.90 -38.61
N ILE A 78 7.34 37.79 -39.21
CA ILE A 78 7.91 36.68 -38.47
C ILE A 78 9.15 37.13 -37.69
N GLU A 79 9.97 38.00 -38.26
CA GLU A 79 11.18 38.58 -37.65
C GLU A 79 10.84 39.41 -36.43
N GLU A 80 9.78 40.26 -36.49
CA GLU A 80 9.32 41.09 -35.38
C GLU A 80 8.79 40.20 -34.24
N ARG A 81 8.02 39.17 -34.54
CA ARG A 81 7.52 38.18 -33.53
C ARG A 81 8.67 37.39 -32.88
N PHE A 82 9.68 36.99 -33.70
CA PHE A 82 10.83 36.28 -33.19
C PHE A 82 11.66 37.18 -32.26
N ALA A 83 11.93 38.42 -32.66
CA ALA A 83 12.63 39.43 -31.83
C ALA A 83 11.89 39.68 -30.51
N ALA A 84 10.54 39.72 -30.54
CA ALA A 84 9.70 39.89 -29.33
C ALA A 84 9.82 38.68 -28.41
N ILE A 85 9.84 37.45 -28.94
CA ILE A 85 10.05 36.22 -28.12
C ILE A 85 11.47 36.26 -27.56
N GLN A 86 12.46 36.57 -28.38
CA GLN A 86 13.84 36.64 -27.96
C GLN A 86 14.04 37.62 -26.81
N SER A 87 13.41 38.80 -26.84
CA SER A 87 13.49 39.79 -25.76
C SER A 87 12.90 39.29 -24.42
N VAL A 88 11.96 38.35 -24.44
CA VAL A 88 11.42 37.72 -23.22
C VAL A 88 12.40 36.73 -22.60
N ILE A 89 13.27 36.10 -23.41
CA ILE A 89 14.11 34.96 -23.00
C ILE A 89 15.58 35.38 -22.81
N GLU A 90 16.10 36.37 -23.56
CA GLU A 90 17.51 36.60 -23.85
C GLU A 90 18.43 36.75 -22.63
N GLU A 91 17.95 37.35 -21.53
CA GLU A 91 18.78 37.52 -20.32
C GLU A 91 18.66 36.36 -19.31
N LYS A 92 17.75 35.39 -19.54
CA LYS A 92 17.35 34.37 -18.54
C LYS A 92 17.22 32.96 -19.11
N SER A 93 17.66 32.73 -20.35
CA SER A 93 17.43 31.43 -21.04
C SER A 93 17.95 30.24 -20.26
N ASP A 94 19.16 30.31 -19.72
CA ASP A 94 19.78 29.21 -18.97
C ASP A 94 19.14 29.00 -17.60
N GLU A 95 18.75 30.08 -16.93
CA GLU A 95 18.01 30.03 -15.67
C GLU A 95 16.61 29.42 -15.87
N LEU A 96 15.90 29.86 -16.91
CA LEU A 96 14.59 29.32 -17.27
C LEU A 96 14.65 27.84 -17.63
N LEU A 97 15.66 27.44 -18.44
CA LEU A 97 15.87 26.04 -18.80
C LEU A 97 16.13 25.19 -17.56
N SER A 98 17.04 25.63 -16.68
CA SER A 98 17.35 24.95 -15.42
C SER A 98 16.10 24.78 -14.53
N HIS A 99 15.26 25.82 -14.44
CA HIS A 99 14.00 25.74 -13.69
C HIS A 99 13.00 24.79 -14.34
N CYS A 100 12.88 24.79 -15.67
CA CYS A 100 12.05 23.84 -16.41
C CYS A 100 12.50 22.40 -16.19
N GLU A 101 13.80 22.13 -16.28
CA GLU A 101 14.37 20.81 -16.05
C GLU A 101 14.15 20.33 -14.61
N ALA A 102 14.36 21.20 -13.62
CA ALA A 102 14.09 20.92 -12.21
C ALA A 102 12.62 20.61 -11.96
N HIS A 103 11.71 21.34 -12.62
CA HIS A 103 10.27 21.06 -12.52
C HIS A 103 9.91 19.75 -13.22
N ALA A 104 10.43 19.53 -14.44
CA ALA A 104 10.19 18.31 -15.22
C ALA A 104 10.68 17.04 -14.53
N ALA A 105 11.76 17.11 -13.77
CA ALA A 105 12.28 15.97 -12.99
C ALA A 105 11.29 15.43 -11.95
N HIS A 106 10.35 16.26 -11.51
CA HIS A 106 9.37 15.92 -10.47
C HIS A 106 7.92 15.97 -10.96
N THR A 107 7.69 15.92 -12.28
CA THR A 107 6.35 15.80 -12.86
C THR A 107 5.72 14.43 -12.54
N GLY A 108 4.40 14.35 -12.62
CA GLY A 108 3.69 13.08 -12.46
C GLY A 108 3.71 12.46 -11.07
N ASN A 109 3.96 13.26 -10.01
CA ASN A 109 4.10 12.78 -8.63
C ASN A 109 5.33 11.88 -8.38
N ASN A 110 6.37 11.98 -9.22
CA ASN A 110 7.60 11.21 -9.03
C ASN A 110 8.39 11.72 -7.82
N TYR A 111 8.24 11.03 -6.70
CA TYR A 111 8.93 11.29 -5.44
C TYR A 111 10.10 10.34 -5.19
N TYR A 112 10.42 9.45 -6.12
CA TYR A 112 11.40 8.37 -5.92
C TYR A 112 12.81 8.88 -5.62
N SER A 113 13.19 10.02 -6.20
CA SER A 113 14.49 10.67 -5.93
C SER A 113 14.68 11.08 -4.45
N PHE A 114 13.58 11.31 -3.72
CA PHE A 114 13.63 11.69 -2.31
C PHE A 114 13.73 10.49 -1.36
N LEU A 115 13.46 9.26 -1.84
CA LEU A 115 13.34 8.08 -0.97
C LEU A 115 14.64 7.71 -0.27
N TRP A 116 15.81 7.85 -0.96
CA TRP A 116 17.09 7.48 -0.39
C TRP A 116 17.37 8.13 0.96
N LYS A 117 17.02 9.40 1.11
CA LYS A 117 17.21 10.15 2.36
C LYS A 117 16.56 9.46 3.56
N TYR A 118 15.39 8.86 3.36
CA TYR A 118 14.62 8.21 4.42
C TYR A 118 14.91 6.71 4.51
N TYR A 119 15.21 6.08 3.39
CA TYR A 119 15.53 4.66 3.30
C TYR A 119 16.83 4.29 4.01
N LYS A 120 17.90 5.08 3.84
CA LYS A 120 19.24 4.77 4.35
C LYS A 120 19.28 4.44 5.85
N SER A 121 18.43 5.08 6.67
CA SER A 121 18.34 4.84 8.11
C SER A 121 17.65 3.51 8.46
N HIS A 122 16.87 2.97 7.55
CA HIS A 122 16.16 1.70 7.72
C HIS A 122 16.83 0.53 7.00
N ARG A 123 17.83 0.80 6.15
CA ARG A 123 18.46 -0.17 5.25
C ARG A 123 18.87 -1.45 5.97
N VAL A 124 19.68 -1.37 7.04
CA VAL A 124 20.20 -2.53 7.77
C VAL A 124 19.05 -3.38 8.33
N THR A 125 18.05 -2.72 8.91
CA THR A 125 16.88 -3.43 9.46
C THR A 125 16.05 -4.10 8.36
N LEU A 126 15.85 -3.42 7.21
CA LEU A 126 15.07 -3.98 6.10
C LEU A 126 15.75 -5.21 5.51
N PHE A 127 17.07 -5.19 5.31
CA PHE A 127 17.84 -6.36 4.89
C PHE A 127 17.74 -7.49 5.92
N SER A 128 17.86 -7.18 7.21
CA SER A 128 17.73 -8.18 8.28
C SER A 128 16.34 -8.82 8.31
N LEU A 129 15.27 -8.06 8.09
CA LEU A 129 13.92 -8.61 8.02
C LEU A 129 13.78 -9.58 6.85
N LEU A 130 14.21 -9.18 5.64
CA LEU A 130 14.09 -10.01 4.44
C LEU A 130 14.98 -11.25 4.44
N LYS A 131 16.09 -11.25 5.18
CA LYS A 131 16.93 -12.45 5.37
C LYS A 131 16.28 -13.53 6.21
N ASN A 132 15.33 -13.16 7.06
CA ASN A 132 14.68 -14.08 8.00
C ASN A 132 13.30 -14.55 7.50
N VAL A 133 12.91 -14.20 6.29
CA VAL A 133 11.68 -14.65 5.64
C VAL A 133 12.03 -15.25 4.28
N THR A 134 11.34 -16.32 3.90
CA THR A 134 11.43 -16.88 2.55
C THR A 134 10.22 -16.37 1.76
N LEU A 135 10.51 -15.61 0.71
CA LEU A 135 9.49 -15.05 -0.18
C LEU A 135 9.37 -15.91 -1.42
N HIS A 136 8.13 -16.12 -1.86
CA HIS A 136 7.83 -16.81 -3.12
C HIS A 136 6.76 -16.05 -3.91
N SER A 137 6.89 -16.10 -5.23
CA SER A 137 5.89 -15.56 -6.13
C SER A 137 4.68 -16.50 -6.24
N THR A 138 3.49 -15.92 -6.33
CA THR A 138 2.24 -16.66 -6.60
C THR A 138 2.06 -16.99 -8.09
N ASN A 139 2.90 -16.41 -8.94
CA ASN A 139 2.96 -16.68 -10.37
C ASN A 139 4.29 -17.36 -10.74
N GLN A 140 4.56 -17.53 -12.03
CA GLN A 140 5.81 -18.15 -12.52
C GLN A 140 6.94 -17.14 -12.74
N ASP A 141 6.73 -15.86 -12.42
CA ASP A 141 7.74 -14.81 -12.56
C ASP A 141 8.63 -14.77 -11.31
N LEU A 142 9.87 -15.20 -11.46
CA LEU A 142 10.88 -15.23 -10.39
C LEU A 142 11.81 -14.00 -10.41
N SER A 143 11.60 -13.04 -11.30
CA SER A 143 12.52 -11.92 -11.53
C SER A 143 12.73 -11.07 -10.26
N LEU A 144 11.70 -10.91 -9.44
CA LEU A 144 11.79 -10.17 -8.17
C LEU A 144 12.54 -10.97 -7.09
N GLU A 145 12.32 -12.29 -7.00
CA GLU A 145 13.07 -13.18 -6.08
C GLU A 145 14.55 -13.21 -6.44
N GLU A 146 14.88 -13.32 -7.74
CA GLU A 146 16.25 -13.25 -8.25
C GLU A 146 16.89 -11.89 -7.92
N SER A 147 16.14 -10.80 -8.11
CA SER A 147 16.59 -9.45 -7.76
C SER A 147 16.88 -9.30 -6.27
N LEU A 148 16.02 -9.86 -5.40
CA LEU A 148 16.26 -9.89 -3.96
C LEU A 148 17.50 -10.71 -3.61
N THR A 149 17.65 -11.90 -4.19
CA THR A 149 18.82 -12.75 -3.98
C THR A 149 20.12 -12.04 -4.39
N PHE A 150 20.10 -11.37 -5.53
CA PHE A 150 21.21 -10.54 -5.98
C PHE A 150 21.55 -9.43 -4.99
N LEU A 151 20.54 -8.73 -4.45
CA LEU A 151 20.75 -7.68 -3.45
C LEU A 151 21.31 -8.22 -2.13
N LEU A 152 20.79 -9.35 -1.65
CA LEU A 152 21.29 -9.99 -0.43
C LEU A 152 22.76 -10.42 -0.55
N ALA A 153 23.17 -10.92 -1.72
CA ALA A 153 24.56 -11.24 -2.03
C ALA A 153 25.47 -9.99 -2.06
N ASN A 154 24.91 -8.84 -2.42
CA ASN A 154 25.65 -7.58 -2.56
C ASN A 154 25.41 -6.59 -1.40
N GLU A 155 24.78 -7.00 -0.29
CA GLU A 155 24.43 -6.14 0.84
C GLU A 155 25.61 -5.32 1.40
N ASN A 156 26.81 -5.95 1.47
CA ASN A 156 28.01 -5.35 2.02
C ASN A 156 28.79 -4.48 1.02
N VAL A 157 28.35 -4.42 -0.23
CA VAL A 157 29.00 -3.59 -1.25
C VAL A 157 28.76 -2.12 -0.92
N ARG A 158 29.86 -1.37 -0.75
CA ARG A 158 29.81 0.07 -0.45
C ARG A 158 29.80 0.96 -1.70
N LYS A 159 30.10 0.39 -2.86
CA LYS A 159 30.08 1.11 -4.14
C LYS A 159 28.65 1.54 -4.48
N ASP A 160 28.53 2.70 -5.09
CA ASP A 160 27.23 3.22 -5.54
C ASP A 160 26.70 2.48 -6.78
N LEU A 161 27.58 1.82 -7.54
CA LEU A 161 27.23 1.05 -8.73
C LEU A 161 27.46 -0.44 -8.49
N LEU A 162 26.50 -1.27 -8.93
CA LEU A 162 26.59 -2.72 -8.99
C LEU A 162 26.77 -3.18 -10.43
N ASP A 163 27.59 -4.21 -10.63
CA ASP A 163 27.77 -4.83 -11.94
C ASP A 163 26.54 -5.70 -12.25
N SER A 164 25.82 -5.39 -13.33
CA SER A 164 24.63 -6.13 -13.80
C SER A 164 24.99 -7.16 -14.88
N VAL A 165 26.24 -7.13 -15.36
CA VAL A 165 26.78 -8.01 -16.39
C VAL A 165 28.10 -8.58 -15.93
N LYS A 166 28.30 -9.88 -16.13
CA LYS A 166 29.60 -10.55 -16.00
C LYS A 166 30.27 -10.64 -17.38
N ILE A 167 31.50 -10.15 -17.49
CA ILE A 167 32.30 -10.24 -18.73
C ILE A 167 33.13 -11.52 -18.65
N GLU A 168 32.88 -12.46 -19.54
CA GLU A 168 33.71 -13.65 -19.71
C GLU A 168 34.55 -13.51 -20.96
N ASN A 169 35.86 -13.47 -20.79
CA ASN A 169 36.83 -13.45 -21.91
C ASN A 169 36.98 -14.86 -22.47
N LYS A 170 36.36 -15.13 -23.60
CA LYS A 170 36.58 -16.35 -24.39
C LYS A 170 37.56 -16.04 -25.56
N GLY A 171 38.88 -15.99 -25.26
CA GLY A 171 39.90 -15.78 -26.29
C GLY A 171 40.14 -14.31 -26.69
N LYS A 172 41.13 -14.07 -27.55
CA LYS A 172 41.70 -12.74 -27.81
C LYS A 172 40.81 -11.70 -28.51
N SER A 173 39.54 -11.98 -28.82
CA SER A 173 38.72 -11.03 -29.57
C SER A 173 37.21 -11.05 -29.36
N THR A 174 36.65 -11.83 -28.42
CA THR A 174 35.19 -11.87 -28.20
C THR A 174 34.88 -11.80 -26.71
N GLU A 175 34.37 -10.67 -26.25
CA GLU A 175 33.81 -10.50 -24.92
C GLU A 175 32.36 -11.03 -24.91
N ASN A 176 32.10 -12.10 -24.16
CA ASN A 176 30.76 -12.55 -23.90
C ASN A 176 30.23 -11.86 -22.62
N LYS A 177 29.22 -11.04 -22.79
CA LYS A 177 28.49 -10.42 -21.66
C LYS A 177 27.37 -11.35 -21.19
N ILE A 178 27.47 -11.85 -19.96
CA ILE A 178 26.41 -12.64 -19.33
C ILE A 178 25.62 -11.72 -18.40
N LYS A 179 24.32 -11.60 -18.64
CA LYS A 179 23.44 -10.86 -17.76
C LYS A 179 23.36 -11.59 -16.41
N LEU A 180 23.62 -10.87 -15.32
CA LEU A 180 23.53 -11.38 -13.95
C LEU A 180 22.14 -11.25 -13.36
N LEU A 181 21.27 -10.43 -14.00
CA LEU A 181 20.01 -10.01 -13.44
C LEU A 181 19.02 -9.70 -14.55
N ASP A 182 17.75 -10.09 -14.39
CA ASP A 182 16.68 -9.54 -15.23
C ASP A 182 16.10 -8.29 -14.58
N ILE A 183 16.16 -7.17 -15.30
CA ILE A 183 15.63 -5.87 -14.90
C ILE A 183 14.50 -5.41 -15.82
N SER A 184 13.95 -6.28 -16.65
CA SER A 184 12.88 -5.96 -17.60
C SER A 184 11.57 -5.59 -16.91
N TRP A 185 11.33 -6.11 -15.70
CA TRP A 185 10.16 -5.85 -14.87
C TRP A 185 10.11 -4.43 -14.28
N ILE A 186 11.24 -3.73 -14.23
CA ILE A 186 11.34 -2.39 -13.63
C ILE A 186 10.51 -1.39 -14.43
N SER A 187 9.70 -0.55 -13.76
CA SER A 187 8.89 0.49 -14.42
C SER A 187 9.73 1.63 -14.98
N ASP A 188 9.18 2.41 -15.91
CA ASP A 188 9.87 3.52 -16.56
C ASP A 188 10.36 4.58 -15.59
N ASP A 189 9.59 4.85 -14.52
CA ASP A 189 9.95 5.81 -13.48
C ASP A 189 11.22 5.42 -12.73
N TRP A 190 11.42 4.12 -12.51
CA TRP A 190 12.62 3.59 -11.89
C TRP A 190 13.77 3.37 -12.86
N TRP A 191 13.45 3.04 -14.11
CA TRP A 191 14.46 2.69 -15.12
C TRP A 191 15.54 3.75 -15.25
N LYS A 192 15.14 5.00 -15.44
CA LYS A 192 16.08 6.13 -15.58
C LYS A 192 16.94 6.34 -14.34
N LEU A 193 16.36 6.18 -13.16
CA LEU A 193 17.07 6.34 -11.86
C LEU A 193 18.10 5.24 -11.64
N ILE A 194 17.77 4.02 -12.04
CA ILE A 194 18.61 2.83 -11.82
C ILE A 194 19.70 2.70 -12.88
N THR A 195 19.36 2.94 -14.14
CA THR A 195 20.27 2.67 -15.27
C THR A 195 21.00 3.92 -15.80
N GLY A 196 20.43 5.10 -15.55
CA GLY A 196 20.86 6.36 -16.18
C GLY A 196 20.40 6.53 -17.64
N TYR A 197 19.73 5.53 -18.23
CA TYR A 197 19.25 5.57 -19.61
C TYR A 197 17.74 5.79 -19.67
N THR A 198 17.29 6.49 -20.70
CA THR A 198 15.86 6.60 -21.04
C THR A 198 15.40 5.48 -21.98
N ASN A 199 16.34 4.96 -22.79
CA ASN A 199 16.06 3.91 -23.77
C ASN A 199 16.16 2.52 -23.11
N ARG A 200 15.08 1.78 -23.07
CA ARG A 200 15.01 0.41 -22.51
C ARG A 200 15.71 -0.65 -23.34
N ASN A 201 15.99 -0.38 -24.60
CA ASN A 201 16.73 -1.32 -25.45
C ASN A 201 18.21 -1.41 -25.09
N ILE A 202 18.71 -0.50 -24.27
CA ILE A 202 20.10 -0.48 -23.81
C ILE A 202 20.13 -1.17 -22.44
N TYR A 203 20.69 -2.39 -22.40
CA TYR A 203 20.93 -3.07 -21.13
C TYR A 203 22.22 -2.50 -20.51
N PRO A 204 22.18 -1.94 -19.28
CA PRO A 204 23.34 -1.33 -18.66
C PRO A 204 24.34 -2.37 -18.16
N ASP A 205 25.63 -2.08 -18.23
CA ASP A 205 26.66 -2.93 -17.61
C ASP A 205 26.70 -2.74 -16.07
N LYS A 206 26.24 -1.59 -15.60
CA LYS A 206 26.17 -1.23 -14.18
C LYS A 206 24.86 -0.52 -13.86
N ILE A 207 24.38 -0.73 -12.67
CA ILE A 207 23.14 -0.14 -12.14
C ILE A 207 23.42 0.62 -10.85
N ASP A 208 22.65 1.68 -10.57
CA ASP A 208 22.73 2.41 -9.31
C ASP A 208 22.16 1.55 -8.18
N ARG A 209 23.01 1.20 -7.21
CA ARG A 209 22.67 0.33 -6.08
C ARG A 209 21.56 0.92 -5.23
N ARG A 210 21.58 2.23 -4.97
CA ARG A 210 20.66 2.90 -4.05
C ARG A 210 19.23 2.87 -4.59
N TYR A 211 19.08 3.22 -5.85
CA TYR A 211 17.78 3.21 -6.49
C TYR A 211 17.27 1.80 -6.75
N PHE A 212 18.17 0.87 -7.07
CA PHE A 212 17.81 -0.53 -7.28
C PHE A 212 17.33 -1.20 -5.97
N GLU A 213 18.04 -1.00 -4.83
CA GLU A 213 17.61 -1.49 -3.53
C GLU A 213 16.20 -0.98 -3.18
N ILE A 214 15.94 0.32 -3.36
CA ILE A 214 14.61 0.89 -3.04
C ILE A 214 13.56 0.36 -4.00
N CYS A 215 13.85 0.22 -5.28
CA CYS A 215 12.92 -0.31 -6.28
C CYS A 215 12.47 -1.73 -5.92
N VAL A 216 13.41 -2.64 -5.69
CA VAL A 216 13.13 -4.02 -5.30
C VAL A 216 12.30 -4.07 -4.01
N PHE A 217 12.70 -3.32 -2.98
CA PHE A 217 11.96 -3.31 -1.70
C PHE A 217 10.58 -2.66 -1.82
N THR A 218 10.41 -1.72 -2.74
CA THR A 218 9.11 -1.12 -3.05
C THR A 218 8.20 -2.14 -3.73
N GLN A 219 8.74 -2.91 -4.68
CA GLN A 219 7.96 -3.95 -5.35
C GLN A 219 7.56 -5.05 -4.35
N ILE A 220 8.50 -5.53 -3.52
CA ILE A 220 8.18 -6.48 -2.44
C ILE A 220 7.08 -5.95 -1.51
N LEU A 221 7.12 -4.66 -1.15
CA LEU A 221 6.05 -4.02 -0.35
C LEU A 221 4.69 -4.15 -1.03
N TRP A 222 4.63 -3.89 -2.33
CA TRP A 222 3.36 -3.90 -3.06
C TRP A 222 2.87 -5.33 -3.29
N ASP A 223 3.75 -6.23 -3.67
CA ASP A 223 3.42 -7.63 -3.95
C ASP A 223 3.02 -8.40 -2.68
N LEU A 224 3.60 -8.10 -1.52
CA LEU A 224 3.11 -8.62 -0.24
C LEU A 224 1.73 -8.07 0.13
N LYS A 225 1.40 -6.85 -0.29
CA LYS A 225 0.07 -6.27 -0.03
C LYS A 225 -0.99 -6.75 -1.00
N SER A 226 -0.63 -7.03 -2.25
CA SER A 226 -1.55 -7.56 -3.27
C SER A 226 -1.73 -9.07 -3.16
N GLY A 227 -0.78 -9.78 -2.55
CA GLY A 227 -0.72 -11.23 -2.50
C GLY A 227 0.00 -11.85 -3.70
N ASP A 228 0.70 -11.06 -4.53
CA ASP A 228 1.55 -11.57 -5.62
C ASP A 228 2.83 -12.22 -5.10
N LEU A 229 3.28 -11.81 -3.90
CA LEU A 229 4.28 -12.51 -3.10
C LEU A 229 3.65 -13.05 -1.81
N TYR A 230 4.11 -14.21 -1.39
CA TYR A 230 3.77 -14.78 -0.09
C TYR A 230 5.02 -15.14 0.71
N VAL A 231 4.85 -15.29 2.03
CA VAL A 231 5.89 -15.71 2.97
C VAL A 231 5.67 -17.16 3.33
N ASP A 232 6.64 -18.00 3.05
CA ASP A 232 6.55 -19.43 3.40
C ASP A 232 6.45 -19.63 4.92
N GLY A 233 5.49 -20.45 5.34
CA GLY A 233 5.21 -20.71 6.75
C GLY A 233 4.47 -19.58 7.51
N SER A 234 4.13 -18.49 6.87
CA SER A 234 3.28 -17.41 7.41
C SER A 234 1.81 -17.82 7.42
N ASP A 235 1.03 -17.26 8.33
CA ASP A 235 -0.43 -17.42 8.36
C ASP A 235 -1.10 -16.30 7.54
N LYS A 236 -0.82 -15.06 7.89
CA LYS A 236 -1.43 -13.87 7.27
C LYS A 236 -0.93 -13.59 5.86
N PHE A 237 0.35 -13.84 5.59
CA PHE A 237 0.97 -13.65 4.28
C PHE A 237 1.23 -14.98 3.58
N SER A 238 0.41 -15.99 3.84
CA SER A 238 0.44 -17.28 3.16
C SER A 238 -0.05 -17.16 1.71
N ASP A 239 0.25 -18.18 0.91
CA ASP A 239 -0.27 -18.26 -0.44
C ASP A 239 -1.80 -18.35 -0.42
N TYR A 240 -2.49 -17.31 -0.88
CA TYR A 240 -3.95 -17.24 -0.90
C TYR A 240 -4.58 -18.36 -1.73
N ARG A 241 -3.85 -18.93 -2.70
CA ARG A 241 -4.34 -20.02 -3.54
C ARG A 241 -4.63 -21.27 -2.74
N ASN A 242 -3.93 -21.47 -1.61
CA ASN A 242 -4.21 -22.57 -0.69
C ASN A 242 -5.55 -22.45 0.03
N GLN A 243 -6.18 -21.27 -0.03
CA GLN A 243 -7.52 -21.03 0.53
C GLN A 243 -8.63 -21.22 -0.51
N LEU A 244 -8.25 -21.39 -1.78
CA LEU A 244 -9.20 -21.66 -2.86
C LEU A 244 -9.56 -23.15 -2.84
N ILE A 245 -10.79 -23.46 -3.22
CA ILE A 245 -11.21 -24.85 -3.46
C ILE A 245 -10.40 -25.44 -4.60
N SER A 246 -10.13 -26.75 -4.56
CA SER A 246 -9.44 -27.44 -5.66
C SER A 246 -10.29 -27.43 -6.94
N TRP A 247 -9.63 -27.55 -8.10
CA TRP A 247 -10.35 -27.63 -9.37
C TRP A 247 -11.28 -28.83 -9.43
N GLU A 248 -10.90 -29.95 -8.81
CA GLU A 248 -11.69 -31.16 -8.71
C GLU A 248 -12.98 -30.88 -7.91
N GLU A 249 -12.86 -30.29 -6.74
CA GLU A 249 -14.01 -29.92 -5.90
C GLU A 249 -14.90 -28.88 -6.59
N TYR A 250 -14.29 -27.88 -7.30
CA TYR A 250 -15.03 -26.92 -8.06
C TYR A 250 -15.82 -27.60 -9.19
N ASP A 251 -15.20 -28.51 -9.97
CA ASP A 251 -15.85 -29.18 -11.09
C ASP A 251 -17.01 -30.06 -10.64
N GLU A 252 -16.89 -30.73 -9.50
CA GLU A 252 -17.96 -31.53 -8.90
C GLU A 252 -19.14 -30.65 -8.45
N ASN A 253 -18.88 -29.48 -7.92
CA ASN A 253 -19.88 -28.63 -7.27
C ASN A 253 -20.31 -27.40 -8.10
N LYS A 254 -19.69 -27.13 -9.25
CA LYS A 254 -19.96 -25.92 -10.06
C LYS A 254 -21.43 -25.69 -10.39
N ALA A 255 -22.18 -26.76 -10.66
CA ALA A 255 -23.61 -26.65 -10.95
C ALA A 255 -24.44 -26.22 -9.71
N LEU A 256 -23.98 -26.61 -8.51
CA LEU A 256 -24.58 -26.17 -7.26
C LEU A 256 -24.25 -24.69 -7.01
N TYR A 257 -22.98 -24.31 -7.16
CA TYR A 257 -22.54 -22.93 -6.97
C TYR A 257 -23.20 -21.97 -7.96
N GLY A 258 -23.29 -22.36 -9.23
CA GLY A 258 -23.99 -21.57 -10.23
C GLY A 258 -25.46 -21.34 -9.91
N ARG A 259 -26.17 -22.36 -9.43
CA ARG A 259 -27.56 -22.22 -8.97
C ARG A 259 -27.70 -21.32 -7.75
N GLN A 260 -26.78 -21.45 -6.77
CA GLN A 260 -26.81 -20.62 -5.56
C GLN A 260 -26.47 -19.15 -5.88
N ALA A 261 -25.54 -18.91 -6.79
CA ALA A 261 -25.16 -17.57 -7.21
C ALA A 261 -26.10 -16.96 -8.28
N GLY A 262 -26.99 -17.78 -8.90
CA GLY A 262 -27.83 -17.35 -10.00
C GLY A 262 -27.07 -17.06 -11.28
N ILE A 263 -25.92 -17.73 -11.49
CA ILE A 263 -24.99 -17.48 -12.60
C ILE A 263 -24.83 -18.75 -13.43
N PRO A 264 -24.89 -18.66 -14.79
CA PRO A 264 -24.56 -19.79 -15.67
C PRO A 264 -23.10 -20.25 -15.45
N VAL A 265 -22.88 -21.56 -15.44
CA VAL A 265 -21.55 -22.15 -15.19
C VAL A 265 -20.76 -22.46 -16.45
N ASP A 266 -21.41 -22.40 -17.62
CA ASP A 266 -20.72 -22.50 -18.90
C ASP A 266 -20.25 -21.14 -19.40
N SER A 267 -19.11 -21.10 -20.08
CA SER A 267 -18.45 -19.86 -20.50
C SER A 267 -19.34 -18.97 -21.38
N ASN A 268 -20.06 -19.55 -22.29
CA ASN A 268 -20.90 -18.79 -23.24
C ASN A 268 -22.14 -18.21 -22.55
N GLY A 269 -22.82 -19.02 -21.75
CA GLY A 269 -23.96 -18.57 -20.95
C GLY A 269 -23.57 -17.50 -19.95
N PHE A 270 -22.39 -17.62 -19.31
CA PHE A 270 -21.86 -16.59 -18.40
C PHE A 270 -21.59 -15.27 -19.11
N ILE A 271 -20.92 -15.32 -20.28
CA ILE A 271 -20.63 -14.12 -21.07
C ILE A 271 -21.94 -13.43 -21.52
N GLU A 272 -22.93 -14.20 -22.01
CA GLU A 272 -24.24 -13.63 -22.38
C GLU A 272 -24.96 -13.04 -21.15
N HIS A 273 -24.95 -13.74 -20.04
CA HIS A 273 -25.56 -13.27 -18.80
C HIS A 273 -24.95 -11.91 -18.34
N VAL A 274 -23.62 -11.81 -18.32
CA VAL A 274 -22.93 -10.57 -17.90
C VAL A 274 -23.17 -9.44 -18.91
N LYS A 275 -23.16 -9.74 -20.22
CA LYS A 275 -23.47 -8.74 -21.27
C LYS A 275 -24.90 -8.21 -21.14
N ASN A 276 -25.87 -9.08 -20.92
CA ASN A 276 -27.26 -8.68 -20.75
C ASN A 276 -27.42 -7.84 -19.49
N TRP A 277 -26.83 -8.28 -18.36
CA TRP A 277 -26.84 -7.52 -17.11
C TRP A 277 -26.22 -6.14 -17.25
N LEU A 278 -25.08 -6.04 -17.96
CA LEU A 278 -24.44 -4.76 -18.26
C LEU A 278 -25.33 -3.87 -19.13
N ASN A 279 -25.93 -4.42 -20.19
CA ASN A 279 -26.84 -3.67 -21.04
C ASN A 279 -28.07 -3.16 -20.29
N ASP A 280 -28.69 -4.01 -19.48
CA ASP A 280 -29.82 -3.60 -18.63
C ASP A 280 -29.43 -2.50 -17.65
N ALA A 281 -28.27 -2.62 -17.04
CA ALA A 281 -27.74 -1.59 -16.14
C ALA A 281 -27.48 -0.26 -16.86
N ILE A 282 -26.93 -0.30 -18.09
CA ILE A 282 -26.69 0.89 -18.90
C ILE A 282 -28.02 1.54 -19.29
N ILE A 283 -28.99 0.76 -19.81
CA ILE A 283 -30.30 1.26 -20.21
C ILE A 283 -31.05 1.85 -19.02
N ASN A 284 -31.06 1.17 -17.88
CA ASN A 284 -31.68 1.66 -16.66
C ASN A 284 -31.03 2.94 -16.14
N THR A 285 -29.70 3.03 -16.22
CA THR A 285 -28.94 4.23 -15.84
C THR A 285 -29.27 5.40 -16.80
N ASP A 286 -29.27 5.16 -18.10
CA ASP A 286 -29.58 6.19 -19.10
C ASP A 286 -31.01 6.72 -18.93
N ASN A 287 -31.99 5.82 -18.79
CA ASN A 287 -33.40 6.18 -18.56
C ASN A 287 -33.60 6.98 -17.26
N SER A 288 -32.84 6.66 -16.20
CA SER A 288 -32.95 7.32 -14.90
C SER A 288 -32.08 8.58 -14.81
N PHE A 289 -31.15 8.79 -15.75
CA PHE A 289 -30.17 9.88 -15.69
C PHE A 289 -30.82 11.26 -15.70
N THR A 290 -31.86 11.46 -16.51
CA THR A 290 -32.60 12.74 -16.58
C THR A 290 -33.29 13.12 -15.29
N SER A 291 -33.65 12.14 -14.46
CA SER A 291 -34.26 12.35 -13.13
C SER A 291 -33.21 12.40 -12.01
N ASN A 292 -31.93 12.21 -12.32
CA ASN A 292 -30.85 12.21 -11.33
C ASN A 292 -30.60 13.62 -10.80
N GLN A 293 -30.85 13.82 -9.51
CA GLN A 293 -30.67 15.11 -8.84
C GLN A 293 -29.22 15.36 -8.39
N TYR A 294 -28.39 14.31 -8.38
CA TYR A 294 -27.06 14.33 -7.75
C TYR A 294 -25.92 14.42 -8.76
N LEU A 295 -26.13 13.93 -9.98
CA LEU A 295 -25.11 13.95 -11.02
C LEU A 295 -25.64 14.69 -12.25
N ARG A 296 -24.89 15.69 -12.71
CA ARG A 296 -25.17 16.45 -13.94
C ARG A 296 -23.94 16.42 -14.83
N ILE A 297 -24.16 16.45 -16.14
CA ILE A 297 -23.06 16.62 -17.09
C ILE A 297 -23.09 18.06 -17.56
N GLU A 298 -22.11 18.86 -17.12
CA GLU A 298 -21.95 20.26 -17.52
C GLU A 298 -20.76 20.35 -18.48
N LYS A 299 -21.01 20.73 -19.74
CA LYS A 299 -19.99 20.84 -20.79
C LYS A 299 -19.15 19.55 -20.97
N GLY A 300 -19.76 18.39 -20.84
CA GLY A 300 -19.09 17.09 -20.97
C GLY A 300 -18.36 16.62 -19.69
N ILE A 301 -18.44 17.37 -18.60
CA ILE A 301 -17.80 17.03 -17.32
C ILE A 301 -18.87 16.58 -16.32
N PRO A 302 -18.71 15.37 -15.70
CA PRO A 302 -19.61 14.94 -14.64
C PRO A 302 -19.43 15.83 -13.42
N THR A 303 -20.49 16.46 -12.97
CA THR A 303 -20.51 17.37 -11.81
C THR A 303 -21.48 16.83 -10.76
N LEU A 304 -20.98 16.57 -9.54
CA LEU A 304 -21.80 16.13 -8.42
C LEU A 304 -22.52 17.32 -7.77
N GLY A 305 -23.82 17.21 -7.66
CA GLY A 305 -24.64 18.14 -6.88
C GLY A 305 -24.36 17.99 -5.37
N LYS A 306 -24.57 19.06 -4.61
CA LYS A 306 -24.53 18.99 -3.16
C LYS A 306 -25.68 18.13 -2.65
N PHE A 307 -25.38 17.11 -1.85
CA PHE A 307 -26.39 16.38 -1.11
C PHE A 307 -27.08 17.33 -0.12
N GLU A 308 -28.38 17.56 -0.31
CA GLU A 308 -29.14 18.20 0.75
C GLU A 308 -29.14 17.28 1.98
N LYS A 309 -28.82 17.87 3.16
CA LYS A 309 -28.95 17.12 4.41
C LYS A 309 -30.41 16.68 4.52
N LYS A 310 -30.64 15.36 4.57
CA LYS A 310 -31.98 14.83 4.83
C LYS A 310 -32.54 15.52 6.06
N LYS A 311 -33.63 16.26 5.89
CA LYS A 311 -34.39 16.80 7.03
C LYS A 311 -34.95 15.59 7.78
N TYR A 312 -34.45 15.39 8.99
CA TYR A 312 -35.02 14.35 9.84
C TYR A 312 -36.51 14.67 10.08
N PRO A 313 -37.42 13.70 9.97
CA PRO A 313 -38.81 13.92 10.33
C PRO A 313 -38.89 14.44 11.76
N GLU A 314 -39.78 15.42 12.01
CA GLU A 314 -39.95 15.98 13.37
C GLU A 314 -40.33 14.90 14.40
N GLN A 315 -41.01 13.88 13.93
CA GLN A 315 -41.36 12.69 14.75
C GLN A 315 -40.13 11.92 15.24
N LEU A 316 -38.98 11.95 14.53
CA LEU A 316 -37.77 11.31 14.98
C LEU A 316 -37.22 11.97 16.25
N LYS A 317 -37.24 13.30 16.30
CA LYS A 317 -36.85 14.06 17.50
C LYS A 317 -37.72 13.76 18.70
N LEU A 318 -39.03 13.58 18.47
CA LEU A 318 -39.96 13.17 19.51
C LEU A 318 -39.64 11.77 20.03
N ILE A 319 -39.34 10.83 19.11
CA ILE A 319 -38.94 9.45 19.47
C ILE A 319 -37.62 9.46 20.23
N GLU A 320 -36.64 10.21 19.79
CA GLU A 320 -35.35 10.38 20.49
C GLU A 320 -35.54 10.95 21.90
N SER A 321 -36.37 11.98 22.06
CA SER A 321 -36.66 12.52 23.41
C SER A 321 -37.35 11.53 24.31
N LEU A 322 -38.36 10.81 23.82
CA LEU A 322 -39.06 9.78 24.57
C LEU A 322 -38.19 8.58 24.96
N ILE A 323 -37.26 8.20 24.08
CA ILE A 323 -36.24 7.18 24.35
C ILE A 323 -35.28 7.68 25.43
N SER A 324 -34.77 8.92 25.28
CA SER A 324 -33.81 9.50 26.22
C SER A 324 -34.42 9.74 27.62
N GLU A 325 -35.72 10.02 27.68
CA GLU A 325 -36.41 10.14 28.97
C GLU A 325 -36.63 8.79 29.68
N ARG A 326 -36.81 7.70 28.91
CA ARG A 326 -37.11 6.38 29.45
C ARG A 326 -35.89 5.48 29.62
N LEU A 327 -34.88 5.64 28.79
CA LEU A 327 -33.64 4.89 28.85
C LEU A 327 -32.53 5.80 29.38
N LYS A 328 -32.13 5.55 30.62
CA LYS A 328 -30.93 6.22 31.15
C LYS A 328 -29.73 5.79 30.33
N PRO A 329 -28.82 6.71 29.95
CA PRO A 329 -27.57 6.33 29.32
C PRO A 329 -26.81 5.38 30.26
N ILE A 330 -26.52 4.18 29.79
CA ILE A 330 -25.74 3.19 30.52
C ILE A 330 -24.32 3.25 29.96
N ASN A 331 -23.36 3.36 30.84
CA ASN A 331 -21.96 3.29 30.44
C ASN A 331 -21.64 1.85 29.99
N ILE A 332 -20.96 1.71 28.87
CA ILE A 332 -20.57 0.38 28.36
C ILE A 332 -19.67 -0.38 29.35
N LEU A 333 -18.88 0.32 30.15
CA LEU A 333 -18.09 -0.29 31.23
C LEU A 333 -18.98 -0.91 32.30
N ASP A 334 -20.11 -0.29 32.62
CA ASP A 334 -21.07 -0.86 33.57
C ASP A 334 -21.67 -2.15 33.00
N VAL A 335 -22.02 -2.17 31.70
CA VAL A 335 -22.53 -3.37 31.03
C VAL A 335 -21.50 -4.51 31.05
N ILE A 336 -20.23 -4.21 30.80
CA ILE A 336 -19.15 -5.21 30.82
C ILE A 336 -18.93 -5.71 32.27
N THR A 337 -19.03 -4.82 33.25
CA THR A 337 -18.90 -5.15 34.68
C THR A 337 -20.05 -6.03 35.15
N ASP A 338 -21.27 -5.69 34.79
CA ASP A 338 -22.44 -6.53 35.09
C ASP A 338 -22.36 -7.90 34.44
N THR A 339 -21.84 -7.94 33.19
CA THR A 339 -21.60 -9.20 32.47
C THR A 339 -20.55 -10.05 33.19
N GLU A 340 -19.51 -9.45 33.73
CA GLU A 340 -18.54 -10.17 34.57
C GLU A 340 -19.17 -10.71 35.83
N TYR A 341 -19.96 -9.88 36.49
CA TYR A 341 -20.69 -10.32 37.70
C TYR A 341 -21.59 -11.54 37.46
N TRP A 342 -22.25 -11.59 36.29
CA TRP A 342 -23.17 -12.71 35.98
C TRP A 342 -22.44 -13.95 35.45
N LEU A 343 -21.40 -13.79 34.66
CA LEU A 343 -20.78 -14.89 33.92
C LEU A 343 -19.40 -15.27 34.44
N ASN A 344 -18.76 -14.40 35.24
CA ASN A 344 -17.37 -14.58 35.68
C ASN A 344 -16.44 -14.98 34.53
N TRP A 345 -16.55 -14.23 33.40
CA TRP A 345 -15.87 -14.58 32.17
C TRP A 345 -14.37 -14.27 32.22
N THR A 346 -13.92 -13.36 33.10
CA THR A 346 -12.50 -13.03 33.23
C THR A 346 -11.65 -14.21 33.74
N LYS A 347 -12.28 -15.23 34.36
CA LYS A 347 -11.61 -16.48 34.75
C LYS A 347 -10.95 -17.21 33.58
N TYR A 348 -11.39 -16.96 32.35
CA TYR A 348 -10.80 -17.57 31.16
C TYR A 348 -9.55 -16.84 30.68
N PHE A 349 -9.23 -15.65 31.20
CA PHE A 349 -8.00 -14.91 30.93
C PHE A 349 -6.88 -15.31 31.89
N SER A 350 -6.65 -16.57 32.05
CA SER A 350 -5.51 -17.07 32.84
C SER A 350 -4.19 -16.92 32.07
N SER A 351 -3.10 -16.79 32.81
CA SER A 351 -1.76 -16.76 32.22
C SER A 351 -1.48 -18.03 31.42
N ILE A 352 -1.02 -17.89 30.17
CA ILE A 352 -0.59 -19.01 29.30
C ILE A 352 0.50 -19.86 29.96
N SER A 353 1.31 -19.27 30.86
CA SER A 353 2.37 -19.94 31.62
C SER A 353 1.86 -20.80 32.76
N GLY A 354 0.58 -20.77 33.09
CA GLY A 354 -0.01 -21.50 34.22
C GLY A 354 0.41 -20.98 35.60
N HIS A 355 1.08 -19.84 35.65
CA HIS A 355 1.40 -19.13 36.89
C HIS A 355 0.47 -17.91 36.98
N ASP A 356 -0.19 -17.73 38.12
CA ASP A 356 -0.97 -16.51 38.34
C ASP A 356 -0.07 -15.29 38.15
N ALA A 357 -0.43 -14.47 37.19
CA ALA A 357 0.24 -13.19 37.03
C ALA A 357 -0.03 -12.38 38.30
N LYS A 358 1.01 -11.84 38.92
CA LYS A 358 0.91 -10.92 40.06
C LYS A 358 0.38 -9.56 39.56
N ILE A 359 -0.85 -9.56 39.06
CA ILE A 359 -1.52 -8.36 38.59
C ILE A 359 -2.40 -7.87 39.73
N GLU A 360 -2.18 -6.64 40.15
CA GLU A 360 -3.09 -5.98 41.11
C GLU A 360 -4.45 -5.76 40.43
N ASN A 361 -5.54 -6.09 41.10
CA ASN A 361 -6.91 -5.97 40.62
C ASN A 361 -7.12 -6.60 39.21
N PRO A 362 -6.89 -7.91 39.04
CA PRO A 362 -6.89 -8.53 37.74
C PRO A 362 -8.22 -8.40 36.99
N ILE A 363 -9.35 -8.50 37.68
CA ILE A 363 -10.68 -8.37 37.09
C ILE A 363 -10.87 -7.01 36.45
N GLU A 364 -10.59 -5.94 37.20
CA GLU A 364 -10.71 -4.55 36.72
C GLU A 364 -9.82 -4.32 35.50
N ARG A 365 -8.59 -4.80 35.51
CA ARG A 365 -7.66 -4.67 34.40
C ARG A 365 -8.11 -5.44 33.16
N TYR A 366 -8.69 -6.63 33.33
CA TYR A 366 -9.24 -7.39 32.21
C TYR A 366 -10.48 -6.72 31.61
N LEU A 367 -11.36 -6.15 32.42
CA LEU A 367 -12.52 -5.38 31.97
C LEU A 367 -12.09 -4.18 31.12
N ILE A 368 -11.14 -3.39 31.64
CA ILE A 368 -10.63 -2.20 30.96
C ILE A 368 -9.90 -2.58 29.68
N THR A 369 -9.09 -3.63 29.69
CA THR A 369 -8.39 -4.12 28.51
C THR A 369 -9.40 -4.55 27.44
N SER A 370 -10.45 -5.28 27.84
CA SER A 370 -11.50 -5.72 26.92
C SER A 370 -12.27 -4.54 26.33
N PHE A 371 -12.58 -3.53 27.13
CA PHE A 371 -13.17 -2.27 26.68
C PHE A 371 -12.27 -1.57 25.67
N CYS A 372 -10.98 -1.48 25.97
CA CYS A 372 -9.96 -0.88 25.09
C CYS A 372 -9.93 -1.51 23.70
N TYR A 373 -9.84 -2.83 23.66
CA TYR A 373 -9.82 -3.57 22.40
C TYR A 373 -11.17 -3.50 21.67
N GLY A 374 -12.28 -3.62 22.40
CA GLY A 374 -13.63 -3.54 21.81
C GLY A 374 -13.94 -2.18 21.19
N CYS A 375 -13.44 -1.11 21.78
CA CYS A 375 -13.61 0.26 21.27
C CYS A 375 -12.47 0.73 20.34
N ASN A 376 -11.52 -0.14 20.01
CA ASN A 376 -10.33 0.20 19.22
C ASN A 376 -9.53 1.39 19.80
N LEU A 377 -9.48 1.48 21.12
CA LEU A 377 -8.72 2.50 21.84
C LEU A 377 -7.30 2.00 22.09
N GLY A 378 -6.30 2.84 21.79
CA GLY A 378 -4.92 2.52 22.15
C GLY A 378 -4.67 2.62 23.67
N PRO A 379 -3.66 1.91 24.23
CA PRO A 379 -3.35 1.94 25.66
C PRO A 379 -3.14 3.36 26.21
N THR A 380 -2.57 4.24 25.41
CA THR A 380 -2.34 5.65 25.78
C THR A 380 -3.65 6.43 25.88
N GLN A 381 -4.57 6.24 24.93
CA GLN A 381 -5.89 6.89 24.98
C GLN A 381 -6.69 6.41 26.19
N THR A 382 -6.63 5.12 26.47
CA THR A 382 -7.34 4.51 27.61
C THR A 382 -6.81 5.04 28.95
N SER A 383 -5.51 5.10 29.13
CA SER A 383 -4.92 5.64 30.35
C SER A 383 -5.18 7.14 30.56
N HIS A 384 -5.43 7.90 29.49
CA HIS A 384 -5.85 9.31 29.61
C HIS A 384 -7.34 9.47 29.90
N SER A 385 -8.15 8.49 29.54
CA SER A 385 -9.62 8.55 29.71
C SER A 385 -10.10 7.99 31.02
N LEU A 386 -9.27 7.27 31.75
CA LEU A 386 -9.62 6.59 33.00
C LEU A 386 -8.64 7.03 34.11
N GLU A 387 -9.18 7.69 35.15
CA GLU A 387 -8.40 8.09 36.31
C GLU A 387 -7.88 6.86 37.07
N GLY A 388 -6.60 6.89 37.49
CA GLY A 388 -5.99 5.84 38.31
C GLY A 388 -5.34 4.69 37.53
N ILE A 389 -5.39 4.70 36.20
CA ILE A 389 -4.74 3.67 35.38
C ILE A 389 -3.49 4.24 34.70
N ASN A 390 -2.35 3.70 35.10
CA ASN A 390 -1.07 3.97 34.44
C ASN A 390 -0.86 3.00 33.27
N ARG A 391 -0.14 3.47 32.25
CA ARG A 391 0.20 2.76 31.02
C ARG A 391 0.99 1.49 31.27
#